data_3697e76e1e7fe1b5232591633cf01e95
#
_entry.id   3697e76e1e7fe1b5232591633cf01e95
#
_cell.length_a   1.000
_cell.length_b   1.000
_cell.length_c   1.000
_cell.angle_alpha   90.00
_cell.angle_beta   90.00
_cell.angle_gamma   90.00
#
_symmetry.space_group_name_H-M   'P 1'
#
loop_
_entity.id
_entity.type
_entity.pdbx_description
1 polymer ?
#
loop_
_entity_poly.entity_id
_entity_poly.type
_entity_poly.pdbx_seq_one_letter_code
_entity_poly.pdbx_strand_id
1 'polypeptide(L)'
;MKKLLTALFVLIGLTTYSQTTINPDTVCVNSVAEQYFVTNTPTSTYQWTVNGGGGILQTGQGTNSITVDWGGVSGLYPNAIEVIESNAAGCPGAPVLLDVYILDLSGNPIGPFCAGDPTTPLVGSPAGGTWSGTGVVANSFQPSTGVGNYVLTYTMAGCSTTINVVVNNGPVTGPIQHY
;
A
#
# COMPACT_ATOMS: atom_id res chain seq x y z
N MET A 1 26.03 47.77 34.23
CA MET A 1 24.93 46.78 34.34
C MET A 1 24.58 46.30 32.94
N LYS A 2 25.11 45.13 32.53
CA LYS A 2 24.86 44.55 31.22
C LYS A 2 23.52 43.77 31.30
N LYS A 3 22.52 44.17 30.55
CA LYS A 3 21.25 43.45 30.43
C LYS A 3 21.48 42.26 29.48
N LEU A 4 21.41 41.07 30.03
CA LEU A 4 21.45 39.83 29.30
C LEU A 4 20.08 39.63 28.62
N LEU A 5 20.05 39.72 27.28
CA LEU A 5 18.85 39.46 26.49
C LEU A 5 18.77 37.95 26.21
N THR A 6 17.93 37.27 26.98
CA THR A 6 17.69 35.84 26.78
C THR A 6 16.78 35.70 25.57
N ALA A 7 17.34 35.26 24.41
CA ALA A 7 16.56 34.92 23.26
C ALA A 7 15.90 33.55 23.49
N LEU A 8 14.56 33.58 23.66
CA LEU A 8 13.72 32.37 23.71
C LEU A 8 13.66 31.78 22.29
N PHE A 9 14.45 30.76 22.02
CA PHE A 9 14.30 29.93 20.81
C PHE A 9 13.03 29.11 20.98
N VAL A 10 11.95 29.54 20.33
CA VAL A 10 10.78 28.68 20.09
C VAL A 10 11.20 27.64 19.07
N LEU A 11 11.45 26.42 19.53
CA LEU A 11 11.65 25.27 18.69
C LEU A 11 10.30 24.91 18.05
N ILE A 12 9.99 25.56 16.91
CA ILE A 12 8.89 25.09 16.04
C ILE A 12 9.36 23.74 15.52
N GLY A 13 8.76 22.69 16.02
CA GLY A 13 8.97 21.34 15.49
C GLY A 13 8.61 21.33 14.00
N LEU A 14 9.61 21.49 13.16
CA LEU A 14 9.51 21.12 11.76
C LEU A 14 9.32 19.61 11.73
N THR A 15 8.08 19.16 11.60
CA THR A 15 7.82 17.82 11.08
C THR A 15 8.38 17.82 9.67
N THR A 16 9.63 17.41 9.54
CA THR A 16 10.19 17.06 8.24
C THR A 16 9.42 15.85 7.77
N TYR A 17 8.40 16.06 6.96
CA TYR A 17 7.89 14.99 6.12
C TYR A 17 9.07 14.59 5.23
N SER A 18 9.60 13.41 5.50
CA SER A 18 10.58 12.78 4.64
C SER A 18 9.90 12.65 3.29
N GLN A 19 10.36 13.42 2.30
CA GLN A 19 10.07 13.09 0.91
C GLN A 19 10.63 11.68 0.73
N THR A 20 9.76 10.70 0.55
CA THR A 20 10.19 9.38 0.16
C THR A 20 10.76 9.52 -1.24
N THR A 21 12.09 9.52 -1.33
CA THR A 21 12.81 9.53 -2.61
C THR A 21 12.85 8.12 -3.21
N ILE A 22 11.89 7.26 -2.90
CA ILE A 22 11.76 5.95 -3.51
C ILE A 22 11.16 6.17 -4.89
N ASN A 23 11.95 5.93 -5.90
CA ASN A 23 11.54 5.94 -7.29
C ASN A 23 11.78 4.52 -7.86
N PRO A 24 10.74 3.77 -8.30
CA PRO A 24 9.34 4.18 -8.34
C PRO A 24 8.65 4.21 -6.97
N ASP A 25 7.67 5.10 -6.82
CA ASP A 25 6.69 5.01 -5.74
C ASP A 25 5.77 3.81 -5.96
N THR A 26 5.34 3.15 -4.89
CA THR A 26 4.50 1.95 -5.00
C THR A 26 3.13 2.20 -4.38
N VAL A 27 2.10 2.07 -5.20
CA VAL A 27 0.69 2.22 -4.80
C VAL A 27 -0.09 0.94 -5.09
N CYS A 28 -1.22 0.77 -4.43
CA CYS A 28 -2.09 -0.39 -4.67
C CYS A 28 -3.00 -0.15 -5.89
N VAL A 29 -3.40 -1.24 -6.57
CA VAL A 29 -4.46 -1.13 -7.58
C VAL A 29 -5.72 -0.51 -6.98
N ASN A 30 -6.34 0.40 -7.73
CA ASN A 30 -7.53 1.14 -7.32
C ASN A 30 -7.38 1.95 -6.02
N SER A 31 -6.15 2.33 -5.65
CA SER A 31 -5.95 3.23 -4.52
C SER A 31 -6.54 4.61 -4.81
N VAL A 32 -7.06 5.26 -3.79
CA VAL A 32 -7.71 6.56 -3.88
C VAL A 32 -7.06 7.57 -2.96
N ALA A 33 -7.07 8.84 -3.37
CA ALA A 33 -6.54 9.97 -2.61
C ALA A 33 -5.07 9.82 -2.19
N GLU A 34 -4.25 9.15 -3.02
CA GLU A 34 -2.80 9.10 -2.83
C GLU A 34 -2.22 10.51 -2.91
N GLN A 35 -1.45 10.88 -1.90
CA GLN A 35 -0.96 12.24 -1.75
C GLN A 35 0.47 12.40 -2.26
N TYR A 36 0.68 13.35 -3.18
CA TYR A 36 1.99 13.75 -3.69
C TYR A 36 2.24 15.22 -3.40
N PHE A 37 3.47 15.56 -3.05
CA PHE A 37 3.83 16.93 -2.76
C PHE A 37 5.30 17.24 -3.04
N VAL A 38 5.56 18.52 -3.28
CA VAL A 38 6.90 19.10 -3.31
C VAL A 38 7.04 20.17 -2.23
N THR A 39 8.28 20.54 -1.91
CA THR A 39 8.52 21.63 -0.96
C THR A 39 7.86 22.91 -1.46
N ASN A 40 7.07 23.55 -0.62
CA ASN A 40 6.40 24.78 -0.98
C ASN A 40 7.38 25.95 -1.04
N THR A 41 7.47 26.61 -2.20
CA THR A 41 8.16 27.87 -2.38
C THR A 41 7.14 29.01 -2.35
N PRO A 42 7.24 29.97 -1.41
CA PRO A 42 6.31 31.09 -1.34
C PRO A 42 6.18 31.82 -2.68
N THR A 43 4.94 32.12 -3.06
CA THR A 43 4.56 32.81 -4.30
C THR A 43 4.76 32.03 -5.62
N SER A 44 5.26 30.81 -5.54
CA SER A 44 5.31 29.89 -6.72
C SER A 44 3.95 29.26 -6.98
N THR A 45 3.74 28.85 -8.23
CA THR A 45 2.62 28.04 -8.69
C THR A 45 3.14 26.72 -9.24
N TYR A 46 2.31 25.67 -9.18
CA TYR A 46 2.71 24.31 -9.54
C TYR A 46 1.77 23.73 -10.58
N GLN A 47 2.33 23.28 -11.68
CA GLN A 47 1.57 22.57 -12.72
C GLN A 47 1.87 21.09 -12.62
N TRP A 48 0.84 20.30 -12.30
CA TRP A 48 0.94 18.86 -12.18
C TRP A 48 0.34 18.17 -13.41
N THR A 49 0.99 17.09 -13.82
CA THR A 49 0.50 16.18 -14.87
C THR A 49 0.56 14.77 -14.34
N VAL A 50 -0.52 13.99 -14.53
CA VAL A 50 -0.60 12.58 -14.19
C VAL A 50 -0.75 11.78 -15.47
N ASN A 51 0.19 10.86 -15.73
CA ASN A 51 0.31 10.10 -16.97
C ASN A 51 0.25 8.60 -16.72
N GLY A 52 -0.54 7.88 -17.49
CA GLY A 52 -0.62 6.41 -17.41
C GLY A 52 -1.26 5.87 -16.13
N GLY A 53 -1.24 4.56 -15.96
CA GLY A 53 -1.76 3.88 -14.77
C GLY A 53 -3.23 4.09 -14.46
N GLY A 54 -4.01 4.72 -15.34
CA GLY A 54 -5.37 5.17 -15.04
C GLY A 54 -5.42 6.24 -13.95
N GLY A 55 -4.30 6.95 -13.71
CA GLY A 55 -4.17 8.00 -12.71
C GLY A 55 -5.05 9.20 -13.04
N ILE A 56 -5.82 9.65 -12.07
CA ILE A 56 -6.72 10.81 -12.16
C ILE A 56 -6.36 11.78 -11.04
N LEU A 57 -5.89 12.98 -11.42
CA LEU A 57 -5.66 14.06 -10.48
C LEU A 57 -7.01 14.54 -9.94
N GLN A 58 -7.22 14.42 -8.64
CA GLN A 58 -8.48 14.77 -7.98
C GLN A 58 -8.48 16.21 -7.46
N THR A 59 -7.44 16.60 -6.75
CA THR A 59 -7.34 17.94 -6.14
C THR A 59 -5.93 18.49 -6.19
N GLY A 60 -5.78 19.78 -5.93
CA GLY A 60 -4.49 20.41 -5.64
C GLY A 60 -3.75 21.01 -6.84
N GLN A 61 -4.32 20.96 -8.06
CA GLN A 61 -3.70 21.64 -9.21
C GLN A 61 -3.43 23.12 -8.91
N GLY A 62 -2.23 23.58 -9.20
CA GLY A 62 -1.78 24.94 -8.88
C GLY A 62 -1.10 25.08 -7.53
N THR A 63 -1.18 24.09 -6.66
CA THR A 63 -0.57 24.07 -5.31
C THR A 63 0.62 23.12 -5.25
N ASN A 64 1.38 23.15 -4.16
CA ASN A 64 2.53 22.26 -3.96
C ASN A 64 2.14 20.81 -3.59
N SER A 65 0.86 20.48 -3.47
CA SER A 65 0.37 19.15 -3.13
C SER A 65 -0.88 18.79 -3.93
N ILE A 66 -0.95 17.54 -4.37
CA ILE A 66 -2.10 16.97 -5.10
C ILE A 66 -2.56 15.67 -4.45
N THR A 67 -3.78 15.27 -4.80
CA THR A 67 -4.26 13.90 -4.59
C THR A 67 -4.57 13.25 -5.94
N VAL A 68 -4.23 11.95 -6.04
CA VAL A 68 -4.41 11.14 -7.25
C VAL A 68 -5.12 9.85 -6.89
N ASP A 69 -6.10 9.47 -7.71
CA ASP A 69 -6.68 8.13 -7.71
C ASP A 69 -6.02 7.30 -8.80
N TRP A 70 -5.63 6.07 -8.49
CA TRP A 70 -4.99 5.18 -9.45
C TRP A 70 -5.94 4.11 -9.97
N GLY A 71 -5.66 3.62 -11.18
CA GLY A 71 -6.46 2.58 -11.83
C GLY A 71 -6.16 1.16 -11.36
N GLY A 72 -6.87 0.18 -11.95
CA GLY A 72 -6.79 -1.23 -11.59
C GLY A 72 -5.79 -2.05 -12.43
N VAL A 73 -4.97 -1.42 -13.28
CA VAL A 73 -3.97 -2.14 -14.09
C VAL A 73 -2.61 -2.05 -13.42
N SER A 74 -2.10 -3.19 -12.98
CA SER A 74 -0.77 -3.27 -12.34
C SER A 74 0.36 -3.09 -13.35
N GLY A 75 1.48 -2.53 -12.88
CA GLY A 75 2.67 -2.34 -13.68
C GLY A 75 3.46 -1.09 -13.32
N LEU A 76 4.63 -0.94 -13.96
CA LEU A 76 5.46 0.25 -13.84
C LEU A 76 5.02 1.29 -14.87
N TYR A 77 4.78 2.50 -14.40
CA TYR A 77 4.43 3.68 -15.20
C TYR A 77 5.54 4.73 -15.07
N PRO A 78 6.46 4.78 -16.02
CA PRO A 78 7.55 5.77 -16.01
C PRO A 78 6.99 7.18 -16.16
N ASN A 79 7.55 8.13 -15.40
CA ASN A 79 7.14 9.55 -15.40
C ASN A 79 5.62 9.72 -15.19
N ALA A 80 5.04 8.86 -14.33
CA ALA A 80 3.60 8.86 -14.09
C ALA A 80 3.11 10.16 -13.44
N ILE A 81 3.97 10.81 -12.67
CA ILE A 81 3.71 12.14 -12.12
C ILE A 81 4.81 13.09 -12.58
N GLU A 82 4.38 14.26 -13.04
CA GLU A 82 5.25 15.38 -13.37
C GLU A 82 4.77 16.63 -12.64
N VAL A 83 5.71 17.41 -12.12
CA VAL A 83 5.42 18.74 -11.59
C VAL A 83 6.40 19.77 -12.16
N ILE A 84 5.87 20.91 -12.59
CA ILE A 84 6.64 22.09 -13.00
C ILE A 84 6.27 23.22 -12.05
N GLU A 85 7.26 23.74 -11.34
CA GLU A 85 7.12 24.93 -10.51
C GLU A 85 7.40 26.16 -11.35
N SER A 86 6.57 27.21 -11.24
CA SER A 86 6.80 28.52 -11.82
C SER A 86 6.91 29.56 -10.71
N ASN A 87 7.90 30.43 -10.79
CA ASN A 87 8.10 31.50 -9.82
C ASN A 87 7.05 32.62 -9.96
N ALA A 88 7.07 33.62 -9.05
CA ALA A 88 6.13 34.75 -9.07
C ALA A 88 6.16 35.59 -10.35
N ALA A 89 7.25 35.54 -11.13
CA ALA A 89 7.35 36.19 -12.42
C ALA A 89 6.80 35.35 -13.58
N GLY A 90 6.29 34.14 -13.29
CA GLY A 90 5.78 33.20 -14.28
C GLY A 90 6.85 32.39 -15.03
N CYS A 91 8.12 32.43 -14.58
CA CYS A 91 9.19 31.65 -15.21
C CYS A 91 9.13 30.21 -14.72
N PRO A 92 8.96 29.20 -15.62
CA PRO A 92 8.93 27.79 -15.23
C PRO A 92 10.35 27.29 -14.92
N GLY A 93 10.41 26.39 -13.94
CA GLY A 93 11.59 25.57 -13.64
C GLY A 93 11.66 24.31 -14.51
N ALA A 94 12.66 23.48 -14.23
CA ALA A 94 12.74 22.15 -14.85
C ALA A 94 11.65 21.24 -14.27
N PRO A 95 11.09 20.31 -15.08
CA PRO A 95 10.13 19.33 -14.60
C PRO A 95 10.78 18.37 -13.60
N VAL A 96 10.05 18.02 -12.55
CA VAL A 96 10.37 16.93 -11.62
C VAL A 96 9.48 15.76 -11.94
N LEU A 97 10.06 14.58 -12.10
CA LEU A 97 9.37 13.38 -12.58
C LEU A 97 9.43 12.28 -11.51
N LEU A 98 8.36 11.52 -11.40
CA LEU A 98 8.26 10.36 -10.50
C LEU A 98 7.65 9.18 -11.28
N ASP A 99 8.33 8.03 -11.21
CA ASP A 99 7.79 6.77 -11.67
C ASP A 99 6.84 6.19 -10.60
N VAL A 100 5.77 5.56 -11.03
CA VAL A 100 4.83 4.89 -10.12
C VAL A 100 4.68 3.42 -10.52
N TYR A 101 4.78 2.55 -9.53
CA TYR A 101 4.50 1.13 -9.68
C TYR A 101 3.15 0.81 -9.03
N ILE A 102 2.16 0.42 -9.84
CA ILE A 102 0.86 -0.03 -9.35
C ILE A 102 0.96 -1.52 -9.04
N LEU A 103 0.80 -1.86 -7.76
CA LEU A 103 0.93 -3.22 -7.24
C LEU A 103 -0.45 -3.88 -7.13
N ASP A 104 -0.61 -5.04 -7.79
CA ASP A 104 -1.74 -5.94 -7.61
C ASP A 104 -1.31 -7.17 -6.83
N LEU A 105 -2.06 -7.52 -5.78
CA LEU A 105 -1.81 -8.68 -4.95
C LEU A 105 -2.84 -9.75 -5.18
N SER A 106 -2.40 -10.99 -5.23
CA SER A 106 -3.28 -12.16 -5.25
C SER A 106 -2.79 -13.24 -4.31
N GLY A 107 -3.72 -14.03 -3.79
CA GLY A 107 -3.44 -15.23 -3.03
C GLY A 107 -4.02 -16.46 -3.73
N ASN A 108 -3.28 -17.56 -3.77
CA ASN A 108 -3.84 -18.80 -4.31
C ASN A 108 -4.91 -19.35 -3.38
N PRO A 109 -6.12 -19.65 -3.88
CA PRO A 109 -7.14 -20.34 -3.11
C PRO A 109 -6.61 -21.68 -2.59
N ILE A 110 -6.90 -21.99 -1.34
CA ILE A 110 -6.56 -23.28 -0.71
C ILE A 110 -7.78 -23.89 -0.03
N GLY A 111 -7.78 -25.19 0.12
CA GLY A 111 -8.88 -25.93 0.75
C GLY A 111 -9.98 -26.35 -0.25
N PRO A 112 -11.15 -26.82 0.24
CA PRO A 112 -11.48 -26.95 1.66
C PRO A 112 -10.62 -28.01 2.38
N PHE A 113 -10.44 -27.84 3.69
CA PHE A 113 -9.69 -28.77 4.54
C PHE A 113 -10.61 -29.55 5.48
N CYS A 114 -10.09 -30.68 5.99
CA CYS A 114 -10.59 -31.31 7.20
C CYS A 114 -9.75 -30.84 8.41
N ALA A 115 -10.35 -30.84 9.61
CA ALA A 115 -9.66 -30.36 10.83
C ALA A 115 -8.37 -31.13 11.18
N GLY A 116 -8.19 -32.34 10.63
CA GLY A 116 -6.97 -33.16 10.80
C GLY A 116 -5.95 -33.05 9.68
N ASP A 117 -6.17 -32.21 8.66
CA ASP A 117 -5.26 -32.11 7.55
C ASP A 117 -3.92 -31.46 7.95
N PRO A 118 -2.84 -31.75 7.23
CA PRO A 118 -1.53 -31.18 7.51
C PRO A 118 -1.50 -29.68 7.22
N THR A 119 -0.55 -29.01 7.87
CA THR A 119 -0.23 -27.60 7.61
C THR A 119 0.12 -27.39 6.13
N THR A 120 -0.48 -26.35 5.52
CA THR A 120 -0.34 -26.07 4.10
C THR A 120 0.31 -24.70 3.88
N PRO A 121 1.40 -24.60 3.10
CA PRO A 121 2.02 -23.33 2.75
C PRO A 121 1.04 -22.42 1.99
N LEU A 122 1.08 -21.13 2.33
CA LEU A 122 0.32 -20.08 1.66
C LEU A 122 1.19 -19.42 0.58
N VAL A 123 0.63 -19.25 -0.62
CA VAL A 123 1.32 -18.63 -1.75
C VAL A 123 0.61 -17.34 -2.13
N GLY A 124 1.33 -16.23 -2.07
CA GLY A 124 0.90 -14.92 -2.54
C GLY A 124 1.70 -14.47 -3.76
N SER A 125 1.13 -13.64 -4.58
CA SER A 125 1.76 -13.05 -5.76
C SER A 125 1.59 -11.53 -5.75
N PRO A 126 2.65 -10.75 -6.04
CA PRO A 126 4.05 -11.18 -6.13
C PRO A 126 4.56 -11.82 -4.84
N ALA A 127 5.63 -12.64 -4.94
CA ALA A 127 6.23 -13.28 -3.76
C ALA A 127 6.96 -12.25 -2.88
N GLY A 128 7.07 -12.55 -1.57
CA GLY A 128 7.81 -11.71 -0.61
C GLY A 128 6.96 -10.97 0.41
N GLY A 129 5.64 -11.05 0.30
CA GLY A 129 4.73 -10.54 1.31
C GLY A 129 4.54 -11.47 2.50
N THR A 130 3.67 -11.08 3.41
CA THR A 130 3.38 -11.78 4.66
C THR A 130 1.92 -12.15 4.75
N TRP A 131 1.65 -13.40 5.14
CA TRP A 131 0.32 -13.90 5.45
C TRP A 131 -0.02 -13.69 6.92
N SER A 132 -1.27 -13.32 7.19
CA SER A 132 -1.84 -13.17 8.52
C SER A 132 -3.29 -13.67 8.58
N GLY A 133 -3.77 -13.91 9.78
CA GLY A 133 -5.13 -14.38 10.04
C GLY A 133 -5.14 -15.57 11.01
N THR A 134 -6.32 -15.95 11.49
CA THR A 134 -6.46 -17.06 12.40
C THR A 134 -6.03 -18.38 11.73
N GLY A 135 -5.17 -19.15 12.38
CA GLY A 135 -4.60 -20.38 11.84
C GLY A 135 -3.37 -20.19 10.95
N VAL A 136 -2.88 -18.97 10.77
CA VAL A 136 -1.64 -18.72 10.02
C VAL A 136 -0.44 -18.73 10.95
N VAL A 137 0.55 -19.55 10.64
CA VAL A 137 1.83 -19.62 11.32
C VAL A 137 2.94 -19.74 10.28
N ALA A 138 3.92 -18.84 10.32
CA ALA A 138 5.08 -18.82 9.41
C ALA A 138 4.67 -18.95 7.92
N ASN A 139 3.72 -18.13 7.47
CA ASN A 139 3.17 -18.16 6.11
C ASN A 139 2.54 -19.50 5.68
N SER A 140 2.04 -20.27 6.63
CA SER A 140 1.33 -21.54 6.39
C SER A 140 0.03 -21.56 7.16
N PHE A 141 -1.00 -22.19 6.61
CA PHE A 141 -2.28 -22.39 7.27
C PHE A 141 -2.33 -23.73 7.99
N GLN A 142 -2.84 -23.72 9.24
CA GLN A 142 -2.99 -24.90 10.08
C GLN A 142 -4.47 -25.27 10.23
N PRO A 143 -4.97 -26.30 9.53
CA PRO A 143 -6.37 -26.73 9.65
C PRO A 143 -6.76 -27.18 11.07
N SER A 144 -5.78 -27.58 11.90
CA SER A 144 -5.99 -27.93 13.31
C SER A 144 -6.49 -26.75 14.19
N THR A 145 -6.54 -25.52 13.66
CA THR A 145 -7.18 -24.37 14.29
C THR A 145 -8.66 -24.64 14.59
N GLY A 146 -9.31 -25.51 13.84
CA GLY A 146 -10.69 -25.97 14.07
C GLY A 146 -11.59 -25.81 12.85
N VAL A 147 -12.82 -26.27 13.00
CA VAL A 147 -13.86 -26.16 11.97
C VAL A 147 -14.36 -24.74 11.87
N GLY A 148 -14.47 -24.21 10.64
CA GLY A 148 -14.94 -22.85 10.40
C GLY A 148 -14.54 -22.26 9.06
N ASN A 149 -14.91 -20.99 8.88
CA ASN A 149 -14.51 -20.18 7.74
C ASN A 149 -13.48 -19.15 8.21
N TYR A 150 -12.38 -19.07 7.53
CA TYR A 150 -11.25 -18.19 7.88
C TYR A 150 -10.96 -17.24 6.73
N VAL A 151 -10.75 -15.96 7.06
CA VAL A 151 -10.24 -14.95 6.12
C VAL A 151 -8.76 -14.79 6.39
N LEU A 152 -7.94 -15.07 5.39
CA LEU A 152 -6.50 -14.91 5.46
C LEU A 152 -6.09 -13.72 4.60
N THR A 153 -5.19 -12.88 5.12
CA THR A 153 -4.76 -11.65 4.47
C THR A 153 -3.30 -11.78 4.03
N TYR A 154 -3.03 -11.49 2.78
CA TYR A 154 -1.68 -11.33 2.24
C TYR A 154 -1.35 -9.84 2.15
N THR A 155 -0.22 -9.42 2.69
CA THR A 155 0.21 -8.02 2.74
C THR A 155 1.62 -7.86 2.17
N MET A 156 1.81 -6.85 1.31
CA MET A 156 3.11 -6.49 0.76
C MET A 156 3.12 -4.99 0.39
N ALA A 157 4.18 -4.28 0.74
CA ALA A 157 4.39 -2.86 0.40
C ALA A 157 3.17 -1.96 0.72
N GLY A 158 2.48 -2.21 1.84
CA GLY A 158 1.28 -1.47 2.23
C GLY A 158 -0.02 -1.93 1.58
N CYS A 159 0.03 -2.73 0.52
CA CYS A 159 -1.14 -3.32 -0.12
C CYS A 159 -1.58 -4.61 0.57
N SER A 160 -2.85 -4.97 0.44
CA SER A 160 -3.37 -6.23 0.98
C SER A 160 -4.44 -6.85 0.09
N THR A 161 -4.51 -8.17 0.13
CA THR A 161 -5.58 -8.97 -0.49
C THR A 161 -5.98 -10.10 0.44
N THR A 162 -7.15 -10.69 0.24
CA THR A 162 -7.65 -11.76 1.11
C THR A 162 -8.06 -13.00 0.34
N ILE A 163 -7.94 -14.17 1.00
CA ILE A 163 -8.55 -15.42 0.57
C ILE A 163 -9.44 -15.98 1.67
N ASN A 164 -10.45 -16.73 1.26
CA ASN A 164 -11.33 -17.46 2.19
C ASN A 164 -10.90 -18.91 2.23
N VAL A 165 -10.81 -19.48 3.44
CA VAL A 165 -10.44 -20.87 3.69
C VAL A 165 -11.52 -21.53 4.54
N VAL A 166 -11.94 -22.73 4.14
CA VAL A 166 -12.97 -23.50 4.85
C VAL A 166 -12.34 -24.74 5.47
N VAL A 167 -12.61 -24.97 6.75
CA VAL A 167 -12.23 -26.20 7.46
C VAL A 167 -13.50 -26.91 7.90
N ASN A 168 -13.66 -28.17 7.51
CA ASN A 168 -14.81 -29.01 7.80
C ASN A 168 -14.50 -30.08 8.85
N ASN A 169 -15.54 -30.64 9.45
CA ASN A 169 -15.41 -31.88 10.24
C ASN A 169 -15.02 -33.05 9.33
N GLY A 170 -14.15 -33.90 9.80
CA GLY A 170 -13.97 -35.23 9.21
C GLY A 170 -15.19 -36.10 9.38
N PRO A 171 -15.38 -37.14 8.55
CA PRO A 171 -16.47 -38.11 8.78
C PRO A 171 -16.26 -38.88 10.08
N VAL A 172 -17.35 -39.08 10.82
CA VAL A 172 -17.36 -39.95 12.02
C VAL A 172 -17.84 -41.34 11.60
N THR A 173 -16.93 -42.30 11.56
CA THR A 173 -17.27 -43.68 11.27
C THR A 173 -17.76 -44.38 12.55
N GLY A 174 -18.95 -44.93 12.51
CA GLY A 174 -19.50 -45.74 13.64
C GLY A 174 -18.76 -47.06 13.82
N PRO A 175 -18.95 -47.73 14.95
CA PRO A 175 -18.33 -49.04 15.21
C PRO A 175 -18.80 -50.10 14.18
N ILE A 176 -17.89 -51.01 13.81
CA ILE A 176 -18.23 -52.18 12.99
C ILE A 176 -19.14 -53.05 13.83
N GLN A 177 -20.32 -53.39 13.27
CA GLN A 177 -21.25 -54.31 13.90
C GLN A 177 -21.20 -55.67 13.19
N HIS A 178 -21.26 -56.77 13.97
CA HIS A 178 -21.34 -58.12 13.51
C HIS A 178 -22.74 -58.71 13.82
N TYR A 179 -23.38 -59.30 12.82
CA TYR A 179 -24.65 -60.01 12.96
C TYR A 179 -24.41 -61.50 13.16
#